data_8bc71cb57179416326febff03ecfe5bf
#
_entry.id   8bc71cb57179416326febff03ecfe5bf
#
_cell.length_a   1.000
_cell.length_b   1.000
_cell.length_c   1.000
_cell.angle_alpha   90.00
_cell.angle_beta   90.00
_cell.angle_gamma   90.00
#
_symmetry.space_group_name_H-M   'P 1'
#
loop_
_entity.id
_entity.type
_entity.pdbx_description
1 polymer ?
#
loop_
_entity_poly.entity_id
_entity_poly.type
_entity_poly.pdbx_seq_one_letter_code
_entity_poly.pdbx_strand_id
1 'polypeptide(L)'
;MINETVQMPKPKKEYLNNSKVANYISTQNDIFSNTMQLTTMPKKNIFVIVDLTADKNLALTNPNITQYDMAVMDAVYTMLVNGAAAFTPEMVVRIMSGNFDQDVKPQKAGAVTRSLHKLSLIRISIDCTNELRARKKIGMDQTAKLTSYLMPLREIDIQSANHQTVMKGYQLIEKPVLYTYAESIKQIIDVPTELLMITDESGSGHLSDTDDVIVIKRAIIRRIELMKDQKNNMSNDIIRYERYDPMTGTKKGFFAMLGFNEENYKNPKQWAKKRNSLHKIVTTILKDFTKEKYIAGYEDVKEGKQKIIGVKIIL
;
A
#
# COMPACT_ATOMS: atom_id res chain seq x y z
N MET A 1 -14.07 16.88 28.41
CA MET A 1 -13.64 17.64 27.23
C MET A 1 -12.17 17.35 27.06
N ILE A 2 -11.82 16.59 26.01
CA ILE A 2 -10.43 16.23 25.72
C ILE A 2 -9.86 17.41 24.92
N ASN A 3 -9.11 18.28 25.60
CA ASN A 3 -8.32 19.33 24.94
C ASN A 3 -7.01 18.73 24.40
N GLU A 4 -7.11 17.73 23.55
CA GLU A 4 -5.95 17.24 22.83
C GLU A 4 -5.84 18.05 21.53
N THR A 5 -4.91 18.98 21.49
CA THR A 5 -4.37 19.49 20.23
C THR A 5 -3.82 18.29 19.49
N VAL A 6 -4.46 17.88 18.40
CA VAL A 6 -3.99 16.77 17.58
C VAL A 6 -2.67 17.21 16.95
N GLN A 7 -1.56 16.81 17.58
CA GLN A 7 -0.23 17.08 17.04
C GLN A 7 0.06 16.08 15.93
N MET A 8 0.56 16.60 14.82
CA MET A 8 1.06 15.78 13.72
C MET A 8 2.29 14.98 14.19
N PRO A 9 2.25 13.65 14.25
CA PRO A 9 3.45 12.88 14.51
C PRO A 9 4.44 13.05 13.35
N LYS A 10 5.73 13.15 13.66
CA LYS A 10 6.82 13.11 12.67
C LYS A 10 7.59 11.80 12.84
N PRO A 11 7.04 10.66 12.39
CA PRO A 11 7.67 9.38 12.57
C PRO A 11 8.97 9.28 11.76
N LYS A 12 9.99 8.66 12.34
CA LYS A 12 11.24 8.33 11.62
C LYS A 12 11.07 7.16 10.66
N LYS A 13 10.01 6.36 10.84
CA LYS A 13 9.71 5.18 10.04
C LYS A 13 8.23 5.15 9.69
N GLU A 14 7.93 4.71 8.48
CA GLU A 14 6.58 4.29 8.08
C GLU A 14 6.48 2.77 8.12
N TYR A 15 5.30 2.25 8.45
CA TYR A 15 5.02 0.83 8.59
C TYR A 15 4.11 0.35 7.46
N LEU A 16 4.65 -0.51 6.59
CA LEU A 16 3.92 -1.01 5.42
C LEU A 16 3.47 -2.45 5.65
N ASN A 17 2.21 -2.73 5.35
CA ASN A 17 1.70 -4.10 5.35
C ASN A 17 2.12 -4.83 4.07
N ASN A 18 3.01 -5.83 4.22
CA ASN A 18 3.50 -6.67 3.11
C ASN A 18 2.93 -8.09 3.14
N SER A 19 1.83 -8.33 3.85
CA SER A 19 1.20 -9.63 3.88
C SER A 19 0.62 -10.02 2.52
N LYS A 20 0.57 -11.33 2.24
CA LYS A 20 -0.06 -11.83 1.00
C LYS A 20 -1.52 -11.43 0.90
N VAL A 21 -2.24 -11.34 2.02
CA VAL A 21 -3.63 -10.90 2.06
C VAL A 21 -3.74 -9.45 1.60
N ALA A 22 -2.94 -8.53 2.16
CA ALA A 22 -2.93 -7.13 1.77
C ALA A 22 -2.60 -6.93 0.28
N ASN A 23 -1.56 -7.60 -0.19
CA ASN A 23 -1.15 -7.55 -1.59
C ASN A 23 -2.23 -8.12 -2.53
N TYR A 24 -2.90 -9.20 -2.13
CA TYR A 24 -3.95 -9.81 -2.96
C TYR A 24 -5.17 -8.91 -3.09
N ILE A 25 -5.75 -8.47 -1.97
CA ILE A 25 -6.99 -7.65 -1.98
C ILE A 25 -6.85 -6.33 -2.73
N SER A 26 -5.63 -5.79 -2.82
CA SER A 26 -5.34 -4.52 -3.50
C SER A 26 -4.95 -4.66 -4.97
N THR A 27 -4.90 -5.89 -5.49
CA THR A 27 -4.52 -6.17 -6.89
C THR A 27 -5.61 -6.89 -7.68
N GLN A 28 -6.71 -7.26 -7.03
CA GLN A 28 -7.81 -7.98 -7.65
C GLN A 28 -9.01 -7.07 -7.87
N ASN A 29 -9.69 -7.28 -8.99
CA ASN A 29 -11.03 -6.78 -9.22
C ASN A 29 -12.02 -7.85 -8.73
N ASP A 30 -13.21 -7.44 -8.31
CA ASP A 30 -14.31 -8.33 -7.95
C ASP A 30 -14.02 -9.28 -6.75
N ILE A 31 -13.38 -8.72 -5.71
CA ILE A 31 -13.04 -9.46 -4.48
C ILE A 31 -14.23 -9.73 -3.55
N PHE A 32 -15.41 -9.16 -3.85
CA PHE A 32 -16.60 -9.26 -3.00
C PHE A 32 -17.56 -10.38 -3.43
N SER A 33 -17.26 -11.08 -4.52
CA SER A 33 -18.14 -12.12 -5.07
C SER A 33 -17.96 -13.49 -4.44
N ASN A 34 -16.79 -13.76 -3.83
CA ASN A 34 -16.45 -15.09 -3.33
C ASN A 34 -15.53 -15.06 -2.10
N THR A 35 -15.62 -16.09 -1.27
CA THR A 35 -14.63 -16.43 -0.26
C THR A 35 -13.29 -16.75 -0.93
N MET A 36 -12.24 -16.06 -0.53
CA MET A 36 -10.90 -16.19 -1.12
C MET A 36 -10.05 -17.15 -0.27
N GLN A 37 -9.44 -18.13 -0.94
CA GLN A 37 -8.45 -19.01 -0.33
C GLN A 37 -7.05 -18.66 -0.84
N LEU A 38 -6.22 -18.11 0.05
CA LEU A 38 -4.88 -17.63 -0.28
C LEU A 38 -3.81 -18.56 0.30
N THR A 39 -3.04 -19.20 -0.56
CA THR A 39 -1.90 -20.03 -0.13
C THR A 39 -0.77 -19.16 0.42
N THR A 40 -0.56 -19.17 1.73
CA THR A 40 0.45 -18.35 2.42
C THR A 40 1.77 -19.08 2.60
N MET A 41 1.74 -20.41 2.77
CA MET A 41 2.92 -21.27 2.88
C MET A 41 2.87 -22.40 1.85
N PRO A 42 3.26 -22.19 0.58
CA PRO A 42 3.08 -23.17 -0.51
C PRO A 42 3.74 -24.51 -0.22
N LYS A 43 4.97 -24.52 0.32
CA LYS A 43 5.73 -25.75 0.63
C LYS A 43 5.02 -26.66 1.66
N LYS A 44 4.10 -26.11 2.45
CA LYS A 44 3.32 -26.83 3.47
C LYS A 44 1.84 -26.95 3.11
N ASN A 45 1.44 -26.49 1.93
CA ASN A 45 0.05 -26.41 1.48
C ASN A 45 -0.89 -25.72 2.50
N ILE A 46 -0.39 -24.62 3.11
CA ILE A 46 -1.15 -23.87 4.11
C ILE A 46 -1.71 -22.62 3.46
N PHE A 47 -2.97 -22.35 3.76
CA PHE A 47 -3.73 -21.22 3.27
C PHE A 47 -4.46 -20.48 4.39
N VAL A 48 -4.86 -19.27 4.11
CA VAL A 48 -5.82 -18.48 4.88
C VAL A 48 -7.09 -18.30 4.07
N ILE A 49 -8.22 -18.17 4.75
CA ILE A 49 -9.51 -17.87 4.13
C ILE A 49 -9.82 -16.40 4.41
N VAL A 50 -10.17 -15.65 3.38
CA VAL A 50 -10.50 -14.23 3.47
C VAL A 50 -11.86 -13.99 2.87
N ASP A 51 -12.75 -13.38 3.66
CA ASP A 51 -14.05 -12.90 3.22
C ASP A 51 -14.10 -11.38 3.28
N LEU A 52 -14.58 -10.74 2.22
CA LEU A 52 -14.82 -9.31 2.18
C LEU A 52 -16.30 -9.06 1.91
N THR A 53 -16.87 -8.17 2.71
CA THR A 53 -18.28 -7.76 2.57
C THR A 53 -18.34 -6.24 2.57
N ALA A 54 -18.88 -5.67 1.51
CA ALA A 54 -19.13 -4.23 1.43
C ALA A 54 -20.56 -3.91 1.90
N ASP A 55 -20.75 -2.71 2.47
CA ASP A 55 -22.08 -2.14 2.66
C ASP A 55 -22.84 -2.11 1.33
N LYS A 56 -24.17 -2.27 1.37
CA LYS A 56 -25.01 -2.36 0.16
C LYS A 56 -24.83 -1.16 -0.76
N ASN A 57 -24.73 0.05 -0.21
CA ASN A 57 -24.55 1.27 -1.01
C ASN A 57 -23.18 1.32 -1.68
N LEU A 58 -22.14 0.82 -1.01
CA LEU A 58 -20.80 0.72 -1.56
C LEU A 58 -20.69 -0.40 -2.60
N ALA A 59 -21.35 -1.53 -2.39
CA ALA A 59 -21.35 -2.65 -3.33
C ALA A 59 -21.89 -2.27 -4.71
N LEU A 60 -22.84 -1.32 -4.77
CA LEU A 60 -23.40 -0.80 -6.04
C LEU A 60 -22.40 0.05 -6.86
N THR A 61 -21.35 0.57 -6.23
CA THR A 61 -20.35 1.44 -6.88
C THR A 61 -19.05 0.72 -7.25
N ASN A 62 -19.00 -0.61 -7.15
CA ASN A 62 -17.82 -1.44 -7.37
C ASN A 62 -16.60 -0.98 -6.54
N PRO A 63 -16.56 -1.31 -5.25
CA PRO A 63 -15.64 -0.72 -4.28
C PRO A 63 -14.25 -1.38 -4.28
N ASN A 64 -13.61 -1.53 -5.44
CA ASN A 64 -12.27 -2.13 -5.52
C ASN A 64 -11.29 -1.47 -4.54
N ILE A 65 -10.59 -2.28 -3.76
CA ILE A 65 -9.48 -1.82 -2.93
C ILE A 65 -8.27 -1.62 -3.85
N THR A 66 -7.68 -0.44 -3.80
CA THR A 66 -6.55 -0.05 -4.65
C THR A 66 -5.24 -0.02 -3.85
N GLN A 67 -4.12 0.04 -4.57
CA GLN A 67 -2.80 0.29 -3.93
C GLN A 67 -2.73 1.66 -3.24
N TYR A 68 -3.53 2.64 -3.70
CA TYR A 68 -3.67 3.92 -3.02
C TYR A 68 -4.39 3.77 -1.67
N ASP A 69 -5.46 2.98 -1.62
CA ASP A 69 -6.16 2.67 -0.36
C ASP A 69 -5.22 1.98 0.64
N MET A 70 -4.36 1.08 0.16
CA MET A 70 -3.33 0.46 1.01
C MET A 70 -2.32 1.48 1.54
N ALA A 71 -1.92 2.47 0.72
CA ALA A 71 -1.04 3.54 1.17
C ALA A 71 -1.69 4.41 2.26
N VAL A 72 -3.00 4.69 2.13
CA VAL A 72 -3.78 5.38 3.17
C VAL A 72 -3.82 4.55 4.46
N MET A 73 -4.07 3.24 4.36
CA MET A 73 -4.08 2.34 5.53
C MET A 73 -2.70 2.27 6.20
N ASP A 74 -1.61 2.15 5.44
CA ASP A 74 -0.23 2.14 5.96
C ASP A 74 0.07 3.43 6.73
N ALA A 75 -0.34 4.59 6.20
CA ALA A 75 -0.15 5.88 6.85
C ALA A 75 -0.94 6.01 8.17
N VAL A 76 -2.21 5.58 8.18
CA VAL A 76 -3.03 5.58 9.41
C VAL A 76 -2.45 4.62 10.46
N TYR A 77 -2.02 3.43 10.03
CA TYR A 77 -1.36 2.49 10.94
C TYR A 77 -0.05 3.05 11.49
N THR A 78 0.73 3.74 10.67
CA THR A 78 1.95 4.44 11.10
C THR A 78 1.66 5.48 12.17
N MET A 79 0.60 6.27 12.01
CA MET A 79 0.17 7.23 13.04
C MET A 79 -0.22 6.53 14.34
N LEU A 80 -1.00 5.43 14.26
CA LEU A 80 -1.38 4.63 15.42
C LEU A 80 -0.17 4.12 16.20
N VAL A 81 0.83 3.54 15.51
CA VAL A 81 2.06 3.04 16.14
C VAL A 81 2.85 4.17 16.82
N ASN A 82 2.75 5.39 16.31
CA ASN A 82 3.37 6.58 16.89
C ASN A 82 2.47 7.33 17.88
N GLY A 83 1.41 6.67 18.38
CA GLY A 83 0.57 7.18 19.48
C GLY A 83 -0.55 8.13 19.04
N ALA A 84 -0.77 8.34 17.75
CA ALA A 84 -1.84 9.19 17.22
C ALA A 84 -3.01 8.36 16.72
N ALA A 85 -4.02 8.17 17.56
CA ALA A 85 -5.27 7.49 17.18
C ALA A 85 -6.27 8.44 16.49
N ALA A 86 -6.14 9.74 16.68
CA ALA A 86 -6.97 10.77 16.05
C ALA A 86 -6.14 11.51 14.98
N PHE A 87 -6.72 11.77 13.79
CA PHE A 87 -6.00 12.35 12.67
C PHE A 87 -6.92 13.05 11.68
N THR A 88 -6.33 13.87 10.81
CA THR A 88 -7.01 14.49 9.66
C THR A 88 -6.52 13.90 8.35
N PRO A 89 -7.27 14.07 7.24
CA PRO A 89 -6.82 13.65 5.92
C PRO A 89 -5.48 14.27 5.50
N GLU A 90 -5.21 15.51 5.89
CA GLU A 90 -3.95 16.21 5.61
C GLU A 90 -2.77 15.54 6.31
N MET A 91 -2.96 15.08 7.55
CA MET A 91 -1.92 14.31 8.27
C MET A 91 -1.60 13.01 7.53
N VAL A 92 -2.60 12.30 7.03
CA VAL A 92 -2.42 11.10 6.22
C VAL A 92 -1.61 11.39 4.96
N VAL A 93 -1.93 12.47 4.23
CA VAL A 93 -1.17 12.88 3.04
C VAL A 93 0.30 13.11 3.37
N ARG A 94 0.58 13.82 4.47
CA ARG A 94 1.96 14.12 4.91
C ARG A 94 2.75 12.85 5.25
N ILE A 95 2.14 11.89 5.94
CA ILE A 95 2.76 10.58 6.20
C ILE A 95 3.03 9.84 4.89
N MET A 96 2.02 9.77 4.00
CA MET A 96 2.15 9.08 2.70
C MET A 96 3.28 9.63 1.84
N SER A 97 3.56 10.93 1.93
CA SER A 97 4.62 11.59 1.15
C SER A 97 5.98 11.61 1.84
N GLY A 98 6.04 11.35 3.16
CA GLY A 98 7.21 11.59 3.98
C GLY A 98 7.53 13.07 4.23
N ASN A 99 6.74 14.00 3.69
CA ASN A 99 6.93 15.44 3.83
C ASN A 99 5.94 16.04 4.82
N PHE A 100 6.36 16.14 6.07
CA PHE A 100 5.51 16.57 7.17
C PHE A 100 5.17 18.06 7.20
N ASP A 101 5.96 18.87 6.52
CA ASP A 101 5.82 20.33 6.53
C ASP A 101 5.17 20.87 5.23
N GLN A 102 4.74 19.97 4.31
CA GLN A 102 4.10 20.39 3.08
C GLN A 102 2.70 20.96 3.28
N ASP A 103 2.35 21.93 2.46
CA ASP A 103 0.97 22.36 2.29
C ASP A 103 0.18 21.33 1.50
N VAL A 104 -0.90 20.84 2.10
CA VAL A 104 -1.74 19.79 1.48
C VAL A 104 -2.83 20.43 0.65
N LYS A 105 -2.83 20.14 -0.65
CA LYS A 105 -3.89 20.60 -1.56
C LYS A 105 -5.23 19.94 -1.21
N PRO A 106 -6.36 20.67 -1.27
CA PRO A 106 -7.69 20.12 -0.97
C PRO A 106 -8.06 18.85 -1.75
N GLN A 107 -7.59 18.75 -3.00
CA GLN A 107 -7.83 17.56 -3.83
C GLN A 107 -7.17 16.30 -3.26
N LYS A 108 -5.94 16.41 -2.70
CA LYS A 108 -5.24 15.29 -2.06
C LYS A 108 -5.93 14.87 -0.75
N ALA A 109 -6.30 15.84 0.09
CA ALA A 109 -7.06 15.57 1.29
C ALA A 109 -8.42 14.92 0.95
N GLY A 110 -9.12 15.42 -0.06
CA GLY A 110 -10.37 14.82 -0.56
C GLY A 110 -10.21 13.40 -1.10
N ALA A 111 -9.08 13.06 -1.74
CA ALA A 111 -8.80 11.69 -2.17
C ALA A 111 -8.63 10.74 -0.98
N VAL A 112 -7.89 11.17 0.06
CA VAL A 112 -7.76 10.42 1.31
C VAL A 112 -9.11 10.25 2.00
N THR A 113 -9.91 11.31 2.11
CA THR A 113 -11.27 11.24 2.68
C THR A 113 -12.13 10.19 2.01
N ARG A 114 -12.15 10.15 0.67
CA ARG A 114 -12.89 9.12 -0.10
C ARG A 114 -12.37 7.71 0.19
N SER A 115 -11.05 7.54 0.28
CA SER A 115 -10.43 6.26 0.61
C SER A 115 -10.81 5.81 2.02
N LEU A 116 -10.70 6.68 3.02
CA LEU A 116 -11.07 6.39 4.41
C LEU A 116 -12.54 6.01 4.54
N HIS A 117 -13.43 6.78 3.89
CA HIS A 117 -14.87 6.48 3.88
C HIS A 117 -15.14 5.11 3.24
N LYS A 118 -14.55 4.81 2.08
CA LYS A 118 -14.68 3.50 1.42
C LYS A 118 -14.21 2.37 2.35
N LEU A 119 -13.03 2.49 2.92
CA LEU A 119 -12.43 1.45 3.77
C LEU A 119 -13.20 1.22 5.08
N SER A 120 -13.87 2.25 5.61
CA SER A 120 -14.72 2.13 6.80
C SER A 120 -16.03 1.38 6.55
N LEU A 121 -16.44 1.23 5.28
CA LEU A 121 -17.65 0.49 4.88
C LEU A 121 -17.37 -0.95 4.42
N ILE A 122 -16.10 -1.36 4.36
CA ILE A 122 -15.71 -2.72 3.97
C ILE A 122 -15.37 -3.52 5.21
N ARG A 123 -16.10 -4.62 5.43
CA ARG A 123 -15.84 -5.58 6.48
C ARG A 123 -14.96 -6.70 5.93
N ILE A 124 -13.95 -7.10 6.71
CA ILE A 124 -13.05 -8.21 6.39
C ILE A 124 -13.09 -9.28 7.49
N SER A 125 -13.04 -10.54 7.09
CA SER A 125 -12.83 -11.68 7.97
C SER A 125 -11.64 -12.49 7.46
N ILE A 126 -10.68 -12.80 8.34
CA ILE A 126 -9.47 -13.56 8.01
C ILE A 126 -9.43 -14.78 8.93
N ASP A 127 -9.66 -15.97 8.39
CA ASP A 127 -9.37 -17.21 9.10
C ASP A 127 -7.92 -17.62 8.83
N CYS A 128 -7.07 -17.34 9.79
CA CYS A 128 -5.64 -17.65 9.76
C CYS A 128 -5.24 -18.83 10.66
N THR A 129 -6.21 -19.64 11.10
CA THR A 129 -6.01 -20.77 12.03
C THR A 129 -4.86 -21.68 11.58
N ASN A 130 -4.90 -22.18 10.35
CA ASN A 130 -3.91 -23.13 9.85
C ASN A 130 -2.52 -22.52 9.75
N GLU A 131 -2.42 -21.25 9.35
CA GLU A 131 -1.13 -20.56 9.27
C GLU A 131 -0.53 -20.32 10.66
N LEU A 132 -1.32 -19.86 11.64
CA LEU A 132 -0.84 -19.61 12.98
C LEU A 132 -0.44 -20.89 13.72
N ARG A 133 -1.17 -22.00 13.51
CA ARG A 133 -0.76 -23.32 13.99
C ARG A 133 0.58 -23.75 13.39
N ALA A 134 0.74 -23.63 12.09
CA ALA A 134 1.98 -24.01 11.39
C ALA A 134 3.18 -23.15 11.82
N ARG A 135 2.94 -21.91 12.24
CA ARG A 135 3.94 -21.00 12.82
C ARG A 135 4.11 -21.17 14.32
N LYS A 136 3.41 -22.12 14.95
CA LYS A 136 3.42 -22.39 16.41
C LYS A 136 3.05 -21.14 17.24
N LYS A 137 2.11 -20.34 16.74
CA LYS A 137 1.59 -19.15 17.43
C LYS A 137 0.36 -19.43 18.27
N ILE A 138 -0.39 -20.49 17.92
CA ILE A 138 -1.56 -21.01 18.66
C ILE A 138 -1.47 -22.53 18.77
N GLY A 139 -2.17 -23.10 19.77
CA GLY A 139 -2.29 -24.56 19.97
C GLY A 139 -3.11 -25.23 18.86
N MET A 140 -3.02 -26.55 18.80
CA MET A 140 -3.74 -27.36 17.79
C MET A 140 -5.25 -27.36 18.00
N ASP A 141 -5.69 -27.13 19.21
CA ASP A 141 -7.08 -27.01 19.66
C ASP A 141 -7.68 -25.61 19.51
N GLN A 142 -6.84 -24.61 19.24
CA GLN A 142 -7.24 -23.21 19.12
C GLN A 142 -7.55 -22.82 17.67
N THR A 143 -8.48 -21.89 17.49
CA THR A 143 -8.79 -21.25 16.19
C THR A 143 -8.47 -19.78 16.23
N ALA A 144 -8.16 -19.20 15.07
CA ALA A 144 -7.87 -17.78 14.92
C ALA A 144 -8.62 -17.22 13.72
N LYS A 145 -9.73 -16.56 13.99
CA LYS A 145 -10.52 -15.82 13.02
C LYS A 145 -10.60 -14.36 13.46
N LEU A 146 -10.09 -13.47 12.63
CA LEU A 146 -10.09 -12.04 12.85
C LEU A 146 -11.20 -11.41 12.00
N THR A 147 -12.05 -10.58 12.59
CA THR A 147 -13.16 -9.95 11.85
C THR A 147 -13.36 -8.52 12.34
N SER A 148 -13.32 -7.55 11.44
CA SER A 148 -13.62 -6.14 11.68
C SER A 148 -13.84 -5.41 10.34
N TYR A 149 -13.96 -4.09 10.39
CA TYR A 149 -13.85 -3.25 9.20
C TYR A 149 -12.38 -3.14 8.76
N LEU A 150 -12.13 -2.90 7.46
CA LEU A 150 -10.77 -2.64 6.97
C LEU A 150 -10.14 -1.44 7.66
N MET A 151 -10.96 -0.41 7.91
CA MET A 151 -10.57 0.77 8.67
C MET A 151 -11.68 1.11 9.66
N PRO A 152 -11.60 0.65 10.92
CA PRO A 152 -12.61 0.89 11.94
C PRO A 152 -12.49 2.33 12.47
N LEU A 153 -13.19 3.25 11.81
CA LEU A 153 -13.13 4.69 12.06
C LEU A 153 -14.39 5.23 12.73
N ARG A 154 -14.20 6.30 13.50
CA ARG A 154 -15.22 7.23 13.94
C ARG A 154 -14.89 8.61 13.40
N GLU A 155 -15.87 9.29 12.83
CA GLU A 155 -15.73 10.72 12.53
C GLU A 155 -15.74 11.52 13.82
N ILE A 156 -14.89 12.52 13.91
CA ILE A 156 -14.79 13.44 15.05
C ILE A 156 -14.70 14.88 14.56
N ASP A 157 -15.33 15.78 15.31
CA ASP A 157 -15.15 17.21 15.12
C ASP A 157 -14.00 17.68 16.01
N ILE A 158 -12.92 18.12 15.39
CA ILE A 158 -11.76 18.68 16.08
C ILE A 158 -11.97 20.20 16.14
N GLN A 159 -12.26 20.72 17.33
CA GLN A 159 -12.44 22.15 17.55
C GLN A 159 -11.11 22.81 17.90
N SER A 160 -10.84 23.98 17.32
CA SER A 160 -9.73 24.81 17.77
C SER A 160 -10.01 25.41 19.16
N ALA A 161 -8.95 25.79 19.88
CA ALA A 161 -9.10 26.42 21.22
C ALA A 161 -10.02 27.64 21.23
N ASN A 162 -10.22 28.28 20.10
CA ASN A 162 -11.09 29.45 19.95
C ASN A 162 -12.53 29.13 19.51
N HIS A 163 -12.93 27.86 19.50
CA HIS A 163 -14.26 27.37 19.07
C HIS A 163 -14.74 27.86 17.68
N GLN A 164 -13.88 28.49 16.88
CA GLN A 164 -14.26 29.12 15.60
C GLN A 164 -13.97 28.25 14.36
N THR A 165 -13.14 27.21 14.46
CA THR A 165 -12.84 26.35 13.33
C THR A 165 -13.12 24.91 13.69
N VAL A 166 -14.21 24.36 13.14
CA VAL A 166 -14.47 22.92 13.23
C VAL A 166 -13.66 22.24 12.14
N MET A 167 -12.62 21.52 12.51
CA MET A 167 -11.89 20.64 11.60
C MET A 167 -12.48 19.24 11.72
N LYS A 168 -12.96 18.68 10.61
CA LYS A 168 -13.36 17.26 10.57
C LYS A 168 -12.14 16.37 10.57
N GLY A 169 -12.15 15.39 11.43
CA GLY A 169 -11.10 14.37 11.54
C GLY A 169 -11.69 12.99 11.75
N TYR A 170 -10.80 12.06 11.98
CA TYR A 170 -11.12 10.66 12.22
C TYR A 170 -10.41 10.17 13.46
N GLN A 171 -11.05 9.24 14.16
CA GLN A 171 -10.45 8.49 15.24
C GLN A 171 -10.50 7.01 14.92
N LEU A 172 -9.37 6.33 15.03
CA LEU A 172 -9.30 4.89 14.92
C LEU A 172 -9.87 4.26 16.20
N ILE A 173 -10.93 3.45 16.09
CA ILE A 173 -11.62 2.82 17.22
C ILE A 173 -10.81 1.64 17.74
N GLU A 174 -10.21 0.88 16.83
CA GLU A 174 -9.38 -0.28 17.12
C GLU A 174 -8.30 -0.46 16.03
N LYS A 175 -7.29 -1.26 16.32
CA LYS A 175 -6.26 -1.60 15.32
C LYS A 175 -6.92 -2.33 14.14
N PRO A 176 -6.67 -1.89 12.88
CA PRO A 176 -7.23 -2.58 11.72
C PRO A 176 -6.79 -4.04 11.67
N VAL A 177 -7.75 -4.94 11.48
CA VAL A 177 -7.54 -6.38 11.57
C VAL A 177 -6.51 -6.90 10.57
N LEU A 178 -6.39 -6.25 9.42
CA LEU A 178 -5.40 -6.58 8.39
C LEU A 178 -3.96 -6.38 8.91
N TYR A 179 -3.75 -5.39 9.77
CA TYR A 179 -2.45 -5.14 10.42
C TYR A 179 -2.22 -6.07 11.61
N THR A 180 -3.25 -6.35 12.38
CA THR A 180 -3.18 -7.36 13.45
C THR A 180 -2.76 -8.73 12.90
N TYR A 181 -3.34 -9.14 11.76
CA TYR A 181 -2.93 -10.34 11.05
C TYR A 181 -1.46 -10.25 10.59
N ALA A 182 -1.08 -9.18 9.89
CA ALA A 182 0.27 -9.01 9.36
C ALA A 182 1.35 -8.99 10.45
N GLU A 183 1.09 -8.37 11.60
CA GLU A 183 1.96 -8.42 12.78
C GLU A 183 2.13 -9.85 13.30
N SER A 184 1.03 -10.60 13.41
CA SER A 184 1.04 -11.98 13.93
C SER A 184 1.96 -12.90 13.13
N ILE A 185 2.11 -12.63 11.83
CA ILE A 185 2.95 -13.40 10.91
C ILE A 185 4.27 -12.71 10.55
N LYS A 186 4.58 -11.55 11.19
CA LYS A 186 5.78 -10.74 10.96
C LYS A 186 5.93 -10.27 9.51
N GLN A 187 4.85 -9.72 8.96
CA GLN A 187 4.80 -9.18 7.61
C GLN A 187 4.51 -7.67 7.58
N ILE A 188 4.84 -6.96 8.65
CA ILE A 188 4.96 -5.50 8.65
C ILE A 188 6.41 -5.15 8.36
N ILE A 189 6.63 -4.27 7.41
CA ILE A 189 7.94 -3.72 7.06
C ILE A 189 8.03 -2.33 7.66
N ASP A 190 9.14 -2.02 8.31
CA ASP A 190 9.46 -0.65 8.74
C ASP A 190 10.42 -0.01 7.73
N VAL A 191 10.06 1.17 7.25
CA VAL A 191 10.78 1.90 6.20
C VAL A 191 11.18 3.27 6.73
N PRO A 192 12.46 3.68 6.61
CA PRO A 192 12.87 5.03 6.94
C PRO A 192 12.03 6.06 6.18
N THR A 193 11.53 7.08 6.87
CA THR A 193 10.64 8.08 6.26
C THR A 193 11.35 8.87 5.16
N GLU A 194 12.67 9.03 5.26
CA GLU A 194 13.51 9.68 4.25
C GLU A 194 13.38 9.00 2.87
N LEU A 195 13.19 7.68 2.83
CA LEU A 195 12.99 6.95 1.58
C LEU A 195 11.64 7.25 0.90
N LEU A 196 10.71 7.85 1.61
CA LEU A 196 9.42 8.27 1.05
C LEU A 196 9.49 9.67 0.45
N MET A 197 10.46 10.47 0.88
CA MET A 197 10.67 11.84 0.41
C MET A 197 11.71 11.83 -0.72
N ILE A 198 11.24 11.63 -1.95
CA ILE A 198 12.11 11.55 -3.13
C ILE A 198 12.30 12.94 -3.73
N THR A 199 13.54 13.34 -3.93
CA THR A 199 13.93 14.56 -4.64
C THR A 199 14.23 14.27 -6.10
N ASP A 200 13.90 15.20 -6.99
CA ASP A 200 14.36 15.11 -8.38
C ASP A 200 15.86 15.41 -8.50
N GLU A 201 16.46 15.04 -9.65
CA GLU A 201 17.90 15.21 -9.89
C GLU A 201 18.35 16.67 -9.89
N SER A 202 17.44 17.62 -10.14
CA SER A 202 17.76 19.04 -10.16
C SER A 202 17.93 19.63 -8.76
N GLY A 203 17.54 18.89 -7.71
CA GLY A 203 17.53 19.40 -6.34
C GLY A 203 16.54 20.54 -6.10
N SER A 204 15.76 20.90 -7.12
CA SER A 204 14.85 22.05 -7.11
C SER A 204 13.44 21.70 -6.67
N GLY A 205 13.11 20.42 -6.49
CA GLY A 205 11.79 20.00 -6.05
C GLY A 205 11.74 18.53 -5.66
N HIS A 206 10.75 18.22 -4.82
CA HIS A 206 10.36 16.84 -4.59
C HIS A 206 9.73 16.28 -5.86
N LEU A 207 10.00 15.03 -6.18
CA LEU A 207 9.21 14.34 -7.18
C LEU A 207 7.74 14.54 -6.79
N SER A 208 6.95 15.05 -7.73
CA SER A 208 5.54 15.38 -7.47
C SER A 208 4.85 14.21 -6.74
N ASP A 209 4.34 14.44 -5.53
CA ASP A 209 3.60 13.44 -4.74
C ASP A 209 2.25 13.14 -5.37
N THR A 210 2.26 12.70 -6.63
CA THR A 210 1.06 12.20 -7.29
C THR A 210 0.73 10.80 -6.76
N ASP A 211 -0.51 10.40 -6.91
CA ASP A 211 -0.96 9.06 -6.54
C ASP A 211 -0.09 7.98 -7.21
N ASP A 212 0.32 8.20 -8.46
CA ASP A 212 1.23 7.30 -9.19
C ASP A 212 2.57 7.12 -8.46
N VAL A 213 3.18 8.21 -8.01
CA VAL A 213 4.48 8.18 -7.32
C VAL A 213 4.35 7.47 -5.98
N ILE A 214 3.33 7.79 -5.20
CA ILE A 214 3.07 7.19 -3.89
C ILE A 214 2.92 5.66 -4.02
N VAL A 215 2.13 5.22 -4.99
CA VAL A 215 1.83 3.80 -5.23
C VAL A 215 3.07 3.05 -5.73
N ILE A 216 3.77 3.58 -6.73
CA ILE A 216 4.97 2.95 -7.32
C ILE A 216 6.08 2.83 -6.28
N LYS A 217 6.34 3.88 -5.52
CA LYS A 217 7.38 3.93 -4.47
C LYS A 217 7.18 2.82 -3.43
N ARG A 218 5.97 2.72 -2.87
CA ARG A 218 5.64 1.68 -1.89
C ARG A 218 5.73 0.27 -2.46
N ALA A 219 5.29 0.07 -3.70
CA ALA A 219 5.38 -1.22 -4.35
C ALA A 219 6.85 -1.64 -4.60
N ILE A 220 7.72 -0.71 -4.98
CA ILE A 220 9.16 -0.98 -5.12
C ILE A 220 9.77 -1.33 -3.76
N ILE A 221 9.46 -0.59 -2.70
CA ILE A 221 9.95 -0.87 -1.34
C ILE A 221 9.53 -2.28 -0.90
N ARG A 222 8.23 -2.60 -1.00
CA ARG A 222 7.73 -3.94 -0.66
C ARG A 222 8.45 -5.03 -1.44
N ARG A 223 8.75 -4.78 -2.72
CA ARG A 223 9.48 -5.72 -3.57
C ARG A 223 10.92 -5.89 -3.12
N ILE A 224 11.62 -4.79 -2.80
CA ILE A 224 13.01 -4.82 -2.30
C ILE A 224 13.09 -5.61 -0.99
N GLU A 225 12.19 -5.38 -0.05
CA GLU A 225 12.18 -6.10 1.22
C GLU A 225 11.93 -7.62 1.03
N LEU A 226 11.02 -7.98 0.12
CA LEU A 226 10.86 -9.39 -0.24
C LEU A 226 12.12 -10.01 -0.85
N MET A 227 12.89 -9.24 -1.63
CA MET A 227 14.16 -9.70 -2.21
C MET A 227 15.23 -9.87 -1.14
N LYS A 228 15.33 -8.96 -0.17
CA LYS A 228 16.25 -9.06 0.98
C LYS A 228 15.97 -10.31 1.83
N ASP A 229 14.70 -10.64 2.05
CA ASP A 229 14.31 -11.85 2.79
C ASP A 229 14.62 -13.15 2.04
N GLN A 230 14.72 -13.09 0.71
CA GLN A 230 14.91 -14.25 -0.18
C GLN A 230 16.35 -14.37 -0.69
N LYS A 231 17.35 -14.01 0.09
CA LYS A 231 18.79 -13.91 -0.27
C LYS A 231 19.38 -15.02 -1.15
N ASN A 232 18.69 -16.14 -1.33
CA ASN A 232 19.16 -17.29 -2.09
C ASN A 232 18.41 -17.55 -3.41
N ASN A 233 17.46 -16.71 -3.81
CA ASN A 233 16.65 -16.92 -5.03
C ASN A 233 16.86 -15.78 -6.03
N MET A 234 17.92 -15.88 -6.84
CA MET A 234 18.30 -14.88 -7.87
C MET A 234 17.23 -14.59 -8.94
N SER A 235 16.15 -15.37 -9.02
CA SER A 235 15.09 -15.16 -10.03
C SER A 235 14.13 -14.03 -9.74
N ASN A 236 14.19 -13.41 -8.54
CA ASN A 236 13.24 -12.41 -8.08
C ASN A 236 13.74 -10.97 -8.12
N ASP A 237 14.94 -10.70 -8.62
CA ASP A 237 15.58 -9.39 -8.68
C ASP A 237 15.05 -8.46 -9.78
N ILE A 238 14.19 -8.98 -10.67
CA ILE A 238 13.63 -8.22 -11.79
C ILE A 238 12.19 -7.80 -11.52
N ILE A 239 11.94 -6.50 -11.61
CA ILE A 239 10.61 -5.92 -11.70
C ILE A 239 10.22 -5.82 -13.18
N ARG A 240 9.39 -6.75 -13.66
CA ARG A 240 8.87 -6.73 -15.03
C ARG A 240 7.65 -5.83 -15.13
N TYR A 241 7.65 -4.88 -16.04
CA TYR A 241 6.54 -3.94 -16.24
C TYR A 241 5.31 -4.60 -16.82
N GLU A 242 5.52 -5.52 -17.76
CA GLU A 242 4.48 -6.31 -18.42
C GLU A 242 4.92 -7.78 -18.43
N ARG A 243 4.03 -8.66 -18.05
CA ARG A 243 4.23 -10.10 -18.14
C ARG A 243 2.98 -10.71 -18.77
N TYR A 244 3.15 -11.36 -19.88
CA TYR A 244 2.09 -12.14 -20.49
C TYR A 244 1.94 -13.47 -19.73
N ASP A 245 0.72 -13.76 -19.30
CA ASP A 245 0.36 -15.05 -18.74
C ASP A 245 -0.29 -15.89 -19.85
N PRO A 246 0.40 -16.91 -20.39
CA PRO A 246 -0.11 -17.70 -21.52
C PRO A 246 -1.35 -18.54 -21.16
N MET A 247 -1.58 -18.81 -19.85
CA MET A 247 -2.74 -19.60 -19.40
C MET A 247 -4.02 -18.79 -19.37
N THR A 248 -3.94 -17.52 -19.01
CA THR A 248 -5.10 -16.64 -18.87
C THR A 248 -5.24 -15.64 -20.01
N GLY A 249 -4.24 -15.52 -20.87
CA GLY A 249 -4.20 -14.52 -21.94
C GLY A 249 -4.06 -13.06 -21.43
N THR A 250 -3.85 -12.88 -20.12
CA THR A 250 -3.81 -11.55 -19.49
C THR A 250 -2.39 -11.03 -19.35
N LYS A 251 -2.23 -9.71 -19.44
CA LYS A 251 -0.98 -9.03 -19.13
C LYS A 251 -0.94 -8.76 -17.63
N LYS A 252 -0.17 -9.55 -16.87
CA LYS A 252 0.04 -9.37 -15.44
C LYS A 252 1.47 -8.91 -15.18
N GLY A 253 1.72 -7.60 -15.17
CA GLY A 253 3.03 -7.04 -14.84
C GLY A 253 2.94 -6.07 -13.67
N PHE A 254 4.08 -5.49 -13.32
CA PHE A 254 4.18 -4.54 -12.21
C PHE A 254 3.19 -3.37 -12.36
N PHE A 255 3.06 -2.80 -13.56
CA PHE A 255 2.14 -1.70 -13.78
C PHE A 255 0.67 -2.12 -13.69
N ALA A 256 0.31 -3.29 -14.23
CA ALA A 256 -1.04 -3.81 -14.11
C ALA A 256 -1.43 -4.11 -12.66
N MET A 257 -0.51 -4.65 -11.85
CA MET A 257 -0.73 -4.86 -10.42
C MET A 257 -1.00 -3.55 -9.65
N LEU A 258 -0.52 -2.42 -10.17
CA LEU A 258 -0.73 -1.09 -9.60
C LEU A 258 -1.96 -0.38 -10.18
N GLY A 259 -2.73 -1.04 -11.03
CA GLY A 259 -3.93 -0.47 -11.66
C GLY A 259 -3.66 0.30 -12.97
N PHE A 260 -2.41 0.30 -13.46
CA PHE A 260 -2.07 0.93 -14.73
C PHE A 260 -2.24 -0.06 -15.89
N ASN A 261 -3.44 -0.14 -16.44
CA ASN A 261 -3.79 -1.06 -17.52
C ASN A 261 -3.93 -0.32 -18.87
N GLU A 262 -3.50 -0.97 -19.96
CA GLU A 262 -3.63 -0.44 -21.32
C GLU A 262 -5.08 -0.09 -21.68
N GLU A 263 -6.03 -0.88 -21.19
CA GLU A 263 -7.46 -0.71 -21.40
C GLU A 263 -8.03 0.63 -20.91
N ASN A 264 -7.35 1.27 -19.94
CA ASN A 264 -7.73 2.57 -19.39
C ASN A 264 -7.36 3.74 -20.32
N TYR A 265 -6.75 3.47 -21.49
CA TYR A 265 -6.27 4.50 -22.41
C TYR A 265 -6.94 4.36 -23.78
N LYS A 266 -7.31 5.48 -24.37
CA LYS A 266 -8.09 5.55 -25.63
C LYS A 266 -7.38 4.91 -26.83
N ASN A 267 -6.03 4.86 -26.80
CA ASN A 267 -5.24 4.30 -27.89
C ASN A 267 -3.84 3.86 -27.43
N PRO A 268 -3.16 2.98 -28.18
CA PRO A 268 -1.82 2.48 -27.84
C PRO A 268 -0.74 3.56 -27.69
N LYS A 269 -0.86 4.70 -28.39
CA LYS A 269 0.12 5.81 -28.27
C LYS A 269 0.04 6.48 -26.90
N GLN A 270 -1.19 6.67 -26.38
CA GLN A 270 -1.37 7.22 -25.03
C GLN A 270 -0.84 6.26 -23.96
N TRP A 271 -1.08 4.96 -24.10
CA TRP A 271 -0.51 3.96 -23.22
C TRP A 271 1.02 3.97 -23.27
N ALA A 272 1.64 3.98 -24.45
CA ALA A 272 3.08 4.04 -24.60
C ALA A 272 3.68 5.30 -23.91
N LYS A 273 3.03 6.47 -24.05
CA LYS A 273 3.43 7.70 -23.36
C LYS A 273 3.35 7.56 -21.84
N LYS A 274 2.23 7.00 -21.34
CA LYS A 274 2.05 6.76 -19.90
C LYS A 274 3.08 5.78 -19.36
N ARG A 275 3.32 4.66 -20.05
CA ARG A 275 4.33 3.66 -19.68
C ARG A 275 5.73 4.26 -19.58
N ASN A 276 6.12 5.13 -20.52
CA ASN A 276 7.40 5.84 -20.46
C ASN A 276 7.48 6.79 -19.27
N SER A 277 6.38 7.48 -18.93
CA SER A 277 6.29 8.31 -17.73
C SER A 277 6.43 7.47 -16.47
N LEU A 278 5.76 6.32 -16.39
CA LEU A 278 5.85 5.39 -15.24
C LEU A 278 7.28 4.83 -15.09
N HIS A 279 7.94 4.48 -16.20
CA HIS A 279 9.34 4.06 -16.18
C HIS A 279 10.26 5.16 -15.64
N LYS A 280 10.05 6.43 -16.07
CA LYS A 280 10.79 7.57 -15.53
C LYS A 280 10.60 7.71 -14.01
N ILE A 281 9.38 7.53 -13.50
CA ILE A 281 9.11 7.52 -12.06
C ILE A 281 9.91 6.40 -11.38
N VAL A 282 9.83 5.17 -11.88
CA VAL A 282 10.57 4.02 -11.34
C VAL A 282 12.06 4.29 -11.27
N THR A 283 12.66 4.77 -12.37
CA THR A 283 14.11 5.04 -12.41
C THR A 283 14.52 6.19 -11.50
N THR A 284 13.70 7.22 -11.35
CA THR A 284 13.96 8.32 -10.39
C THR A 284 13.96 7.79 -8.96
N ILE A 285 12.97 6.95 -8.59
CA ILE A 285 12.90 6.32 -7.27
C ILE A 285 14.13 5.43 -7.01
N LEU A 286 14.53 4.60 -7.98
CA LEU A 286 15.68 3.70 -7.83
C LEU A 286 17.02 4.45 -7.76
N LYS A 287 17.17 5.56 -8.46
CA LYS A 287 18.33 6.45 -8.33
C LYS A 287 18.44 7.02 -6.93
N ASP A 288 17.33 7.51 -6.37
CA ASP A 288 17.29 8.03 -5.01
C ASP A 288 17.61 6.93 -3.98
N PHE A 289 17.03 5.74 -4.13
CA PHE A 289 17.35 4.59 -3.29
C PHE A 289 18.82 4.15 -3.39
N THR A 290 19.45 4.30 -4.55
CA THR A 290 20.90 4.04 -4.72
C THR A 290 21.71 5.10 -3.99
N LYS A 291 21.34 6.38 -4.09
CA LYS A 291 21.98 7.49 -3.39
C LYS A 291 21.89 7.31 -1.86
N GLU A 292 20.75 6.91 -1.35
CA GLU A 292 20.52 6.62 0.07
C GLU A 292 21.10 5.26 0.53
N LYS A 293 21.78 4.53 -0.36
CA LYS A 293 22.38 3.21 -0.10
C LYS A 293 21.37 2.15 0.36
N TYR A 294 20.10 2.32 -0.01
CA TYR A 294 19.06 1.34 0.28
C TYR A 294 19.15 0.13 -0.66
N ILE A 295 19.65 0.36 -1.89
CA ILE A 295 20.08 -0.64 -2.87
C ILE A 295 21.48 -0.30 -3.37
N ALA A 296 22.20 -1.30 -3.92
CA ALA A 296 23.52 -1.06 -4.53
C ALA A 296 23.41 -0.41 -5.92
N GLY A 297 22.30 -0.68 -6.64
CA GLY A 297 22.07 -0.11 -7.97
C GLY A 297 20.89 -0.76 -8.68
N TYR A 298 20.73 -0.40 -9.96
CA TYR A 298 19.71 -1.00 -10.82
C TYR A 298 20.15 -0.95 -12.29
N GLU A 299 19.54 -1.81 -13.11
CA GLU A 299 19.78 -1.89 -14.56
C GLU A 299 18.46 -2.04 -15.30
N ASP A 300 18.35 -1.43 -16.50
CA ASP A 300 17.22 -1.63 -17.37
C ASP A 300 17.24 -3.05 -17.99
N VAL A 301 16.12 -3.74 -17.88
CA VAL A 301 15.92 -5.03 -18.57
C VAL A 301 15.27 -4.76 -19.92
N LYS A 302 15.96 -5.13 -21.00
CA LYS A 302 15.53 -4.87 -22.37
C LYS A 302 15.11 -6.15 -23.10
N GLU A 303 14.12 -6.00 -23.98
CA GLU A 303 13.74 -6.98 -24.99
C GLU A 303 14.19 -6.45 -26.36
N GLY A 304 15.13 -7.16 -27.01
CA GLY A 304 15.78 -6.65 -28.19
C GLY A 304 16.67 -5.43 -27.92
N LYS A 305 16.82 -4.54 -28.94
CA LYS A 305 17.76 -3.41 -28.85
C LYS A 305 17.24 -2.19 -28.07
N GLN A 306 15.93 -1.99 -27.99
CA GLN A 306 15.38 -0.71 -27.50
C GLN A 306 14.22 -0.82 -26.50
N LYS A 307 13.48 -1.93 -26.46
CA LYS A 307 12.27 -2.01 -25.64
C LYS A 307 12.62 -2.35 -24.19
N ILE A 308 12.46 -1.39 -23.29
CA ILE A 308 12.60 -1.63 -21.86
C ILE A 308 11.35 -2.36 -21.36
N ILE A 309 11.55 -3.54 -20.75
CA ILE A 309 10.50 -4.42 -20.23
C ILE A 309 10.49 -4.51 -18.71
N GLY A 310 11.42 -3.86 -18.03
CA GLY A 310 11.53 -3.86 -16.58
C GLY A 310 12.83 -3.28 -16.10
N VAL A 311 13.08 -3.43 -14.81
CA VAL A 311 14.34 -3.09 -14.15
C VAL A 311 14.81 -4.25 -13.29
N LYS A 312 16.12 -4.46 -13.24
CA LYS A 312 16.79 -5.37 -12.31
C LYS A 312 17.33 -4.56 -11.15
N ILE A 313 17.04 -4.98 -9.92
CA ILE A 313 17.53 -4.35 -8.69
C ILE A 313 18.79 -5.10 -8.22
N ILE A 314 19.80 -4.36 -7.83
CA ILE A 314 21.06 -4.87 -7.27
C ILE A 314 21.07 -4.50 -5.77
N LEU A 315 21.04 -5.52 -4.90
CA LEU A 315 21.01 -5.36 -3.43
C LEU A 315 22.41 -5.38 -2.84
#